data_167c8e64004c49f980debd23b97b7490
#
_entry.id   167c8e64004c49f980debd23b97b7490
#
_cell.length_a   1.000
_cell.length_b   1.000
_cell.length_c   1.000
_cell.angle_alpha   90.00
_cell.angle_beta   90.00
_cell.angle_gamma   90.00
#
_symmetry.space_group_name_H-M   'P 1'
#
loop_
_entity.id
_entity.type
_entity.pdbx_description
1 polymer ?
#
loop_
_entity_poly.entity_id
_entity_poly.type
_entity_poly.pdbx_seq_one_letter_code
_entity_poly.pdbx_strand_id
1 'polypeptide(L)'
;LLLIGVVSLKGDLKHGRMSIIPEYDQNLVTILFSGHRLDSESTVPFQFTVPDDVDSVSFIQNKSGGELDFIQIPTQLINNQKWVEVSSTLPEFAFMINSTEFNEPGNRHFEYNLIFPEKIIEFNLEIMEPLAAENFTYDGFDGETSKDAHGQTTHLVQWTNISANDAKSISLSYLNARGLSTKSVLAELMGRSQKEMRPTMPVEKVKRHKLYIWEPLIALSVV
;
A
#
# COMPACT_ATOMS: atom_id res chain seq x y z
N LEU A 1 -33.16 27.60 24.82
CA LEU A 1 -32.61 27.12 23.54
C LEU A 1 -31.63 25.97 23.86
N LEU A 2 -32.06 24.71 23.71
CA LEU A 2 -31.22 23.55 23.93
C LEU A 2 -30.39 23.35 22.64
N LEU A 3 -29.09 23.61 22.68
CA LEU A 3 -28.14 23.17 21.65
C LEU A 3 -27.94 21.66 21.84
N ILE A 4 -28.67 20.88 21.05
CA ILE A 4 -28.38 19.45 20.88
C ILE A 4 -27.11 19.39 20.03
N GLY A 5 -25.96 19.20 20.69
CA GLY A 5 -24.74 18.89 20.02
C GLY A 5 -24.93 17.55 19.28
N VAL A 6 -24.92 17.57 17.98
CA VAL A 6 -24.84 16.34 17.15
C VAL A 6 -23.51 15.72 17.49
N VAL A 7 -23.53 14.69 18.36
CA VAL A 7 -22.37 13.79 18.53
C VAL A 7 -22.26 13.04 17.22
N SER A 8 -21.35 13.44 16.36
CA SER A 8 -20.98 12.67 15.19
C SER A 8 -20.42 11.35 15.71
N LEU A 9 -21.15 10.27 15.55
CA LEU A 9 -20.67 8.92 15.77
C LEU A 9 -19.60 8.67 14.70
N LYS A 10 -18.35 8.84 15.06
CA LYS A 10 -17.21 8.58 14.19
C LYS A 10 -16.83 7.11 14.32
N GLY A 11 -16.54 6.48 13.20
CA GLY A 11 -16.08 5.09 13.16
C GLY A 11 -14.57 5.00 13.38
N ASP A 12 -14.10 5.20 14.62
CA ASP A 12 -12.67 5.13 14.95
C ASP A 12 -12.04 3.82 14.49
N LEU A 13 -10.76 3.87 14.06
CA LEU A 13 -9.96 2.69 13.74
C LEU A 13 -9.17 2.23 14.97
N LYS A 14 -9.22 0.92 15.22
CA LYS A 14 -8.37 0.26 16.20
C LYS A 14 -6.94 0.11 15.65
N HIS A 15 -6.84 -0.44 14.45
CA HIS A 15 -5.59 -0.65 13.75
C HIS A 15 -5.71 -0.24 12.29
N GLY A 16 -4.68 0.41 11.76
CA GLY A 16 -4.48 0.66 10.34
C GLY A 16 -3.10 0.20 9.91
N ARG A 17 -2.97 -0.32 8.70
CA ARG A 17 -1.68 -0.64 8.08
C ARG A 17 -1.68 -0.14 6.64
N MET A 18 -0.63 0.54 6.26
CA MET A 18 -0.42 1.01 4.90
C MET A 18 0.96 0.60 4.41
N SER A 19 1.02 0.01 3.23
CA SER A 19 2.28 -0.31 2.56
C SER A 19 2.37 0.47 1.27
N ILE A 20 3.39 1.32 1.12
CA ILE A 20 3.69 2.08 -0.09
C ILE A 20 4.78 1.32 -0.85
N ILE A 21 4.47 0.91 -2.05
CA ILE A 21 5.27 -0.03 -2.84
C ILE A 21 5.52 0.59 -4.22
N PRO A 22 6.56 1.45 -4.37
CA PRO A 22 6.89 2.03 -5.66
C PRO A 22 7.52 1.01 -6.59
N GLU A 23 7.15 1.03 -7.86
CA GLU A 23 7.75 0.28 -8.97
C GLU A 23 8.04 -1.20 -8.66
N TYR A 24 7.08 -1.92 -8.03
CA TYR A 24 7.28 -3.34 -7.75
C TYR A 24 7.11 -4.22 -8.99
N ASP A 25 5.95 -4.19 -9.62
CA ASP A 25 5.62 -4.97 -10.84
C ASP A 25 5.50 -4.08 -12.07
N GLN A 26 4.89 -2.91 -11.90
CA GLN A 26 4.67 -1.87 -12.89
C GLN A 26 5.41 -0.60 -12.47
N ASN A 27 5.60 0.32 -13.41
CA ASN A 27 6.24 1.61 -13.16
C ASN A 27 5.26 2.62 -12.53
N LEU A 28 4.68 2.25 -11.40
CA LEU A 28 3.76 3.07 -10.64
C LEU A 28 3.93 2.85 -9.14
N VAL A 29 3.31 3.70 -8.33
CA VAL A 29 3.23 3.51 -6.89
C VAL A 29 1.95 2.75 -6.54
N THR A 30 2.10 1.55 -5.99
CA THR A 30 0.99 0.80 -5.41
C THR A 30 0.94 1.05 -3.91
N ILE A 31 -0.25 1.39 -3.39
CA ILE A 31 -0.50 1.54 -1.97
C ILE A 31 -1.49 0.45 -1.56
N LEU A 32 -1.12 -0.37 -0.59
CA LEU A 32 -2.02 -1.30 0.06
C LEU A 32 -2.41 -0.73 1.41
N PHE A 33 -3.70 -0.52 1.64
CA PHE A 33 -4.22 -0.01 2.89
C PHE A 33 -5.22 -1.00 3.48
N SER A 34 -5.02 -1.39 4.73
CA SER A 34 -5.96 -2.22 5.48
C SER A 34 -6.25 -1.61 6.85
N GLY A 35 -7.42 -1.88 7.37
CA GLY A 35 -7.83 -1.37 8.66
C GLY A 35 -8.81 -2.26 9.38
N HIS A 36 -8.81 -2.15 10.72
CA HIS A 36 -9.76 -2.80 11.62
C HIS A 36 -10.48 -1.74 12.43
N ARG A 37 -11.80 -1.74 12.36
CA ARG A 37 -12.64 -0.78 13.11
C ARG A 37 -12.61 -1.07 14.60
N LEU A 38 -12.68 -0.02 15.40
CA LEU A 38 -12.81 -0.16 16.86
C LEU A 38 -14.17 -0.75 17.24
N ASP A 39 -15.22 -0.28 16.55
CA ASP A 39 -16.58 -0.80 16.69
C ASP A 39 -16.93 -1.62 15.44
N SER A 40 -17.03 -2.94 15.61
CA SER A 40 -17.35 -3.88 14.54
C SER A 40 -18.79 -3.77 14.02
N GLU A 41 -19.68 -3.10 14.78
CA GLU A 41 -21.08 -2.88 14.39
C GLU A 41 -21.31 -1.48 13.79
N SER A 42 -20.26 -0.68 13.68
CA SER A 42 -20.35 0.68 13.14
C SER A 42 -20.86 0.66 11.71
N THR A 43 -21.95 1.41 11.46
CA THR A 43 -22.50 1.66 10.13
C THR A 43 -22.01 2.98 9.53
N VAL A 44 -21.17 3.73 10.25
CA VAL A 44 -20.62 5.01 9.79
C VAL A 44 -19.66 4.74 8.63
N PRO A 45 -19.79 5.44 7.49
CA PRO A 45 -18.84 5.31 6.39
C PRO A 45 -17.41 5.62 6.86
N PHE A 46 -16.46 4.83 6.41
CA PHE A 46 -15.04 5.10 6.62
C PHE A 46 -14.51 5.99 5.48
N GLN A 47 -13.75 7.02 5.83
CA GLN A 47 -13.20 7.97 4.86
C GLN A 47 -11.68 8.11 5.04
N PHE A 48 -10.99 8.36 3.94
CA PHE A 48 -9.57 8.71 3.94
C PHE A 48 -9.20 9.45 2.66
N THR A 49 -8.12 10.23 2.71
CA THR A 49 -7.57 10.86 1.51
C THR A 49 -6.79 9.87 0.66
N VAL A 50 -6.66 10.16 -0.63
CA VAL A 50 -5.81 9.45 -1.58
C VAL A 50 -4.94 10.45 -2.35
N PRO A 51 -3.84 10.02 -3.00
CA PRO A 51 -3.05 10.88 -3.87
C PRO A 51 -3.89 11.57 -4.94
N ASP A 52 -3.48 12.76 -5.36
CA ASP A 52 -4.27 13.64 -6.23
C ASP A 52 -4.51 13.09 -7.64
N ASP A 53 -3.67 12.17 -8.10
CA ASP A 53 -3.79 11.51 -9.41
C ASP A 53 -4.72 10.29 -9.42
N VAL A 54 -5.23 9.87 -8.25
CA VAL A 54 -6.08 8.68 -8.10
C VAL A 54 -7.54 9.01 -8.35
N ASP A 55 -8.18 8.38 -9.35
CA ASP A 55 -9.60 8.57 -9.66
C ASP A 55 -10.52 7.50 -9.05
N SER A 56 -9.96 6.34 -8.72
CA SER A 56 -10.68 5.26 -8.04
C SER A 56 -9.72 4.38 -7.26
N VAL A 57 -10.25 3.68 -6.26
CA VAL A 57 -9.53 2.68 -5.47
C VAL A 57 -10.21 1.33 -5.60
N SER A 58 -9.43 0.26 -5.51
CA SER A 58 -9.94 -1.11 -5.51
C SER A 58 -10.18 -1.56 -4.07
N PHE A 59 -11.45 -1.72 -3.69
CA PHE A 59 -11.83 -2.36 -2.43
C PHE A 59 -11.72 -3.87 -2.58
N ILE A 60 -10.96 -4.51 -1.70
CA ILE A 60 -10.67 -5.94 -1.77
C ILE A 60 -11.64 -6.69 -0.85
N GLN A 61 -12.40 -7.62 -1.41
CA GLN A 61 -13.31 -8.47 -0.66
C GLN A 61 -13.03 -9.95 -0.91
N ASN A 62 -13.19 -10.76 0.14
CA ASN A 62 -13.14 -12.21 0.00
C ASN A 62 -14.53 -12.74 -0.41
N LYS A 63 -14.59 -13.42 -1.54
CA LYS A 63 -15.78 -14.19 -1.95
C LYS A 63 -15.81 -15.54 -1.23
N SER A 64 -17.01 -16.12 -1.14
CA SER A 64 -17.19 -17.51 -0.71
C SER A 64 -16.41 -18.44 -1.65
N GLY A 65 -15.38 -19.11 -1.14
CA GLY A 65 -14.47 -19.96 -1.93
C GLY A 65 -13.02 -19.48 -1.95
N GLY A 66 -12.69 -18.35 -1.28
CA GLY A 66 -11.32 -17.83 -1.19
C GLY A 66 -10.86 -17.05 -2.42
N GLU A 67 -11.78 -16.75 -3.34
CA GLU A 67 -11.51 -15.86 -4.48
C GLU A 67 -11.63 -14.40 -4.04
N LEU A 68 -10.69 -13.54 -4.50
CA LEU A 68 -10.72 -12.11 -4.22
C LEU A 68 -11.54 -11.37 -5.27
N ASP A 69 -12.38 -10.45 -4.81
CA ASP A 69 -13.10 -9.49 -5.64
C ASP A 69 -12.53 -8.09 -5.45
N PHE A 70 -12.44 -7.32 -6.54
CA PHE A 70 -11.91 -5.95 -6.56
C PHE A 70 -13.01 -5.00 -7.02
N ILE A 71 -13.65 -4.35 -6.06
CA ILE A 71 -14.74 -3.41 -6.33
C ILE A 71 -14.13 -2.02 -6.48
N GLN A 72 -14.36 -1.38 -7.65
CA GLN A 72 -13.89 -0.02 -7.88
C GLN A 72 -14.77 1.00 -7.16
N ILE A 73 -14.14 1.83 -6.32
CA ILE A 73 -14.79 2.93 -5.60
C ILE A 73 -14.22 4.24 -6.15
N PRO A 74 -15.06 5.13 -6.71
CA PRO A 74 -14.60 6.40 -7.23
C PRO A 74 -14.17 7.33 -6.10
N THR A 75 -13.22 8.22 -6.38
CA THR A 75 -12.82 9.29 -5.48
C THR A 75 -13.76 10.50 -5.60
N GLN A 76 -13.80 11.31 -4.56
CA GLN A 76 -14.54 12.57 -4.52
C GLN A 76 -13.58 13.72 -4.20
N LEU A 77 -13.67 14.81 -4.96
CA LEU A 77 -12.87 16.01 -4.68
C LEU A 77 -13.58 16.90 -3.65
N ILE A 78 -13.01 17.01 -2.46
CA ILE A 78 -13.53 17.83 -1.36
C ILE A 78 -12.42 18.76 -0.88
N ASN A 79 -12.62 20.06 -0.92
CA ASN A 79 -11.65 21.08 -0.48
C ASN A 79 -10.25 20.88 -1.14
N ASN A 80 -10.21 20.60 -2.43
CA ASN A 80 -9.01 20.36 -3.21
C ASN A 80 -8.18 19.13 -2.79
N GLN A 81 -8.80 18.17 -2.10
CA GLN A 81 -8.22 16.86 -1.77
C GLN A 81 -9.14 15.75 -2.29
N LYS A 82 -8.57 14.68 -2.77
CA LYS A 82 -9.32 13.49 -3.17
C LYS A 82 -9.58 12.59 -1.97
N TRP A 83 -10.82 12.21 -1.81
CA TRP A 83 -11.32 11.36 -0.73
C TRP A 83 -11.96 10.10 -1.26
N VAL A 84 -11.82 9.04 -0.52
CA VAL A 84 -12.59 7.81 -0.68
C VAL A 84 -13.53 7.67 0.50
N GLU A 85 -14.79 7.35 0.20
CA GLU A 85 -15.79 7.01 1.20
C GLU A 85 -16.28 5.59 0.97
N VAL A 86 -16.25 4.79 2.02
CA VAL A 86 -16.67 3.39 1.99
C VAL A 86 -17.77 3.15 3.00
N SER A 87 -18.96 2.90 2.50
CA SER A 87 -20.09 2.44 3.29
C SER A 87 -19.99 0.92 3.45
N SER A 88 -19.21 0.47 4.42
CA SER A 88 -19.06 -0.95 4.72
C SER A 88 -19.42 -1.23 6.18
N THR A 89 -20.17 -2.29 6.41
CA THR A 89 -20.43 -2.84 7.74
C THR A 89 -19.38 -3.88 8.17
N LEU A 90 -18.36 -4.11 7.33
CA LEU A 90 -17.31 -5.06 7.65
C LEU A 90 -16.38 -4.47 8.73
N PRO A 91 -16.02 -5.27 9.75
CA PRO A 91 -15.08 -4.84 10.78
C PRO A 91 -13.67 -4.64 10.25
N GLU A 92 -13.33 -5.36 9.19
CA GLU A 92 -12.03 -5.29 8.51
C GLU A 92 -12.22 -4.93 7.04
N PHE A 93 -11.28 -4.17 6.50
CA PHE A 93 -11.29 -3.76 5.11
C PHE A 93 -9.86 -3.69 4.55
N ALA A 94 -9.75 -3.84 3.23
CA ALA A 94 -8.51 -3.67 2.51
C ALA A 94 -8.75 -2.96 1.18
N PHE A 95 -7.80 -2.10 0.80
CA PHE A 95 -7.80 -1.36 -0.46
C PHE A 95 -6.47 -1.52 -1.18
N MET A 96 -6.54 -1.53 -2.50
CA MET A 96 -5.40 -1.32 -3.37
C MET A 96 -5.60 -0.02 -4.15
N ILE A 97 -4.59 0.84 -4.11
CA ILE A 97 -4.57 2.15 -4.75
C ILE A 97 -3.37 2.18 -5.68
N ASN A 98 -3.59 2.51 -6.93
CA ASN A 98 -2.53 2.73 -7.90
C ASN A 98 -2.41 4.23 -8.18
N SER A 99 -1.23 4.77 -7.98
CA SER A 99 -0.92 6.19 -8.07
C SER A 99 0.41 6.40 -8.78
N THR A 100 0.63 7.58 -9.31
CA THR A 100 1.87 8.08 -9.90
C THR A 100 2.55 7.09 -10.84
N GLU A 101 2.16 7.16 -12.12
CA GLU A 101 2.77 6.36 -13.16
C GLU A 101 4.06 7.02 -13.66
N PHE A 102 5.15 6.25 -13.74
CA PHE A 102 6.45 6.71 -14.22
C PHE A 102 6.72 6.19 -15.63
N ASN A 103 6.56 7.05 -16.63
CA ASN A 103 6.61 6.64 -18.04
C ASN A 103 8.03 6.41 -18.57
N GLU A 104 9.06 7.07 -18.00
CA GLU A 104 10.45 7.03 -18.48
C GLU A 104 11.44 6.79 -17.34
N PRO A 105 12.64 6.22 -17.61
CA PRO A 105 13.74 6.18 -16.63
C PRO A 105 14.09 7.57 -16.10
N GLY A 106 14.54 7.68 -14.85
CA GLY A 106 15.00 8.94 -14.28
C GLY A 106 14.62 9.16 -12.82
N ASN A 107 14.57 10.43 -12.44
CA ASN A 107 14.19 10.83 -11.09
C ASN A 107 12.72 10.53 -10.82
N ARG A 108 12.46 10.03 -9.63
CA ARG A 108 11.14 9.71 -9.10
C ARG A 108 10.81 10.64 -7.95
N HIS A 109 9.59 11.08 -7.91
CA HIS A 109 9.05 11.84 -6.79
C HIS A 109 7.60 11.42 -6.57
N PHE A 110 7.25 11.19 -5.31
CA PHE A 110 5.90 10.84 -4.89
C PHE A 110 5.58 11.58 -3.59
N GLU A 111 4.43 12.22 -3.54
CA GLU A 111 3.91 12.91 -2.36
C GLU A 111 2.50 12.41 -2.02
N TYR A 112 2.25 12.24 -0.73
CA TYR A 112 0.94 11.83 -0.24
C TYR A 112 0.65 12.46 1.12
N ASN A 113 -0.48 13.16 1.21
CA ASN A 113 -1.01 13.71 2.46
C ASN A 113 -2.15 12.81 2.96
N LEU A 114 -1.81 11.91 3.88
CA LEU A 114 -2.75 10.98 4.48
C LEU A 114 -3.52 11.67 5.61
N ILE A 115 -4.85 11.73 5.48
CA ILE A 115 -5.76 12.31 6.46
C ILE A 115 -6.91 11.34 6.69
N PHE A 116 -7.26 11.15 7.94
CA PHE A 116 -8.45 10.42 8.37
C PHE A 116 -9.36 11.35 9.16
N PRO A 117 -10.67 11.42 8.86
CA PRO A 117 -11.63 12.19 9.67
C PRO A 117 -11.86 11.55 11.04
N GLU A 118 -11.49 10.28 11.22
CA GLU A 118 -11.62 9.49 12.43
C GLU A 118 -10.31 9.45 13.22
N LYS A 119 -10.40 9.08 14.50
CA LYS A 119 -9.23 8.76 15.31
C LYS A 119 -8.72 7.36 14.98
N ILE A 120 -7.38 7.21 14.96
CA ILE A 120 -6.73 5.91 14.81
C ILE A 120 -5.87 5.64 16.05
N ILE A 121 -6.07 4.47 16.67
CA ILE A 121 -5.34 4.09 17.88
C ILE A 121 -3.91 3.69 17.53
N GLU A 122 -3.76 2.85 16.51
CA GLU A 122 -2.46 2.36 16.05
C GLU A 122 -2.43 2.33 14.52
N PHE A 123 -1.37 2.85 13.93
CA PHE A 123 -1.17 2.87 12.48
C PHE A 123 0.27 2.51 12.13
N ASN A 124 0.43 1.48 11.30
CA ASN A 124 1.70 1.02 10.80
C ASN A 124 1.87 1.44 9.34
N LEU A 125 2.90 2.24 9.05
CA LEU A 125 3.30 2.60 7.70
C LEU A 125 4.55 1.81 7.33
N GLU A 126 4.52 1.20 6.15
CA GLU A 126 5.65 0.51 5.54
C GLU A 126 5.96 1.14 4.19
N ILE A 127 7.23 1.44 3.92
CA ILE A 127 7.68 1.95 2.63
C ILE A 127 8.77 1.02 2.11
N MET A 128 8.53 0.43 0.96
CA MET A 128 9.44 -0.49 0.32
C MET A 128 10.32 0.25 -0.69
N GLU A 129 11.66 0.22 -0.53
CA GLU A 129 12.57 0.77 -1.53
C GLU A 129 12.54 -0.11 -2.79
N PRO A 130 12.38 0.44 -4.01
CA PRO A 130 12.58 -0.33 -5.23
C PRO A 130 14.01 -0.86 -5.33
N LEU A 131 14.20 -2.10 -5.77
CA LEU A 131 15.55 -2.68 -5.94
C LEU A 131 16.39 -1.97 -7.02
N ALA A 132 15.75 -1.22 -7.92
CA ALA A 132 16.42 -0.40 -8.92
C ALA A 132 16.67 1.04 -8.47
N ALA A 133 16.27 1.41 -7.25
CA ALA A 133 16.39 2.77 -6.74
C ALA A 133 17.83 3.08 -6.33
N GLU A 134 18.30 4.26 -6.73
CA GLU A 134 19.53 4.88 -6.29
C GLU A 134 19.19 6.14 -5.50
N ASN A 135 19.95 6.42 -4.43
CA ASN A 135 19.78 7.62 -3.59
C ASN A 135 18.33 7.76 -3.07
N PHE A 136 17.75 6.67 -2.57
CA PHE A 136 16.42 6.70 -2.01
C PHE A 136 16.39 7.58 -0.75
N THR A 137 15.46 8.52 -0.73
CA THR A 137 15.21 9.42 0.40
C THR A 137 13.72 9.48 0.68
N TYR A 138 13.38 9.68 1.93
CA TYR A 138 12.00 9.91 2.35
C TYR A 138 11.94 11.02 3.40
N ASP A 139 10.80 11.69 3.50
CA ASP A 139 10.54 12.76 4.46
C ASP A 139 9.13 12.61 5.05
N GLY A 140 8.93 13.21 6.22
CA GLY A 140 7.65 13.21 6.94
C GLY A 140 7.55 12.21 8.09
N PHE A 141 8.56 11.34 8.29
CA PHE A 141 8.59 10.38 9.41
C PHE A 141 10.00 9.88 9.72
N ASP A 142 10.19 9.39 10.96
CA ASP A 142 11.36 8.64 11.38
C ASP A 142 10.98 7.17 11.47
N GLY A 143 11.59 6.32 10.66
CA GLY A 143 11.28 4.89 10.59
C GLY A 143 12.47 3.99 10.90
N GLU A 144 12.17 2.78 11.40
CA GLU A 144 13.14 1.70 11.49
C GLU A 144 13.34 1.09 10.11
N THR A 145 14.57 0.64 9.84
CA THR A 145 14.91 0.03 8.54
C THR A 145 15.11 -1.46 8.71
N SER A 146 14.49 -2.25 7.83
CA SER A 146 14.66 -3.69 7.73
C SER A 146 15.12 -4.08 6.33
N LYS A 147 15.88 -5.18 6.19
CA LYS A 147 16.27 -5.73 4.88
C LYS A 147 15.89 -7.20 4.81
N ASP A 148 15.33 -7.59 3.66
CA ASP A 148 15.02 -8.97 3.38
C ASP A 148 16.26 -9.76 2.83
N ALA A 149 16.06 -11.06 2.57
CA ALA A 149 17.11 -11.94 2.02
C ALA A 149 17.57 -11.56 0.61
N HIS A 150 16.82 -10.75 -0.11
CA HIS A 150 17.13 -10.27 -1.47
C HIS A 150 17.76 -8.88 -1.47
N GLY A 151 17.97 -8.30 -0.28
CA GLY A 151 18.56 -6.97 -0.09
C GLY A 151 17.57 -5.82 -0.26
N GLN A 152 16.27 -6.11 -0.39
CA GLN A 152 15.24 -5.08 -0.44
C GLN A 152 15.06 -4.43 0.92
N THR A 153 15.14 -3.11 0.95
CA THR A 153 14.98 -2.32 2.17
C THR A 153 13.51 -1.96 2.36
N THR A 154 13.04 -2.05 3.60
CA THR A 154 11.72 -1.56 4.01
C THR A 154 11.90 -0.64 5.20
N HIS A 155 11.26 0.54 5.14
CA HIS A 155 11.18 1.50 6.23
C HIS A 155 9.84 1.29 6.95
N LEU A 156 9.89 1.17 8.28
CA LEU A 156 8.74 0.86 9.13
C LEU A 156 8.55 2.00 10.11
N VAL A 157 7.35 2.52 10.19
CA VAL A 157 6.98 3.50 11.21
C VAL A 157 5.67 3.12 11.87
N GLN A 158 5.59 3.30 13.18
CA GLN A 158 4.38 3.10 13.95
C GLN A 158 3.94 4.44 14.55
N TRP A 159 2.74 4.87 14.20
CA TRP A 159 2.09 6.00 14.83
C TRP A 159 1.00 5.51 15.79
N THR A 160 0.91 6.14 16.94
CA THR A 160 -0.12 5.83 17.93
C THR A 160 -0.98 7.06 18.22
N ASN A 161 -2.27 6.84 18.45
CA ASN A 161 -3.21 7.90 18.81
C ASN A 161 -3.26 9.07 17.81
N ILE A 162 -3.35 8.75 16.50
CA ILE A 162 -3.56 9.77 15.47
C ILE A 162 -4.91 10.43 15.73
N SER A 163 -4.90 11.74 15.87
CA SER A 163 -6.13 12.51 16.06
C SER A 163 -6.92 12.63 14.76
N ALA A 164 -8.24 12.77 14.86
CA ALA A 164 -9.08 13.04 13.72
C ALA A 164 -8.61 14.30 12.96
N ASN A 165 -8.52 14.20 11.63
CA ASN A 165 -8.03 15.22 10.71
C ASN A 165 -6.54 15.63 10.89
N ASP A 166 -5.75 14.82 11.60
CA ASP A 166 -4.30 15.02 11.67
C ASP A 166 -3.66 14.53 10.36
N ALA A 167 -3.02 15.45 9.63
CA ALA A 167 -2.39 15.14 8.36
C ALA A 167 -1.00 14.53 8.57
N LYS A 168 -0.74 13.41 7.89
CA LYS A 168 0.58 12.78 7.80
C LYS A 168 1.11 12.96 6.38
N SER A 169 2.09 13.84 6.21
CA SER A 169 2.75 14.04 4.93
C SER A 169 3.82 12.98 4.73
N ILE A 170 3.83 12.35 3.56
CA ILE A 170 4.79 11.33 3.15
C ILE A 170 5.37 11.77 1.82
N SER A 171 6.69 11.91 1.74
CA SER A 171 7.39 12.25 0.50
C SER A 171 8.50 11.24 0.24
N LEU A 172 8.62 10.78 -1.00
CA LEU A 172 9.64 9.85 -1.46
C LEU A 172 10.35 10.43 -2.68
N SER A 173 11.67 10.28 -2.73
CA SER A 173 12.46 10.66 -3.90
C SER A 173 13.60 9.67 -4.12
N TYR A 174 13.83 9.28 -5.38
CA TYR A 174 14.93 8.39 -5.77
C TYR A 174 15.22 8.50 -7.27
N LEU A 175 16.36 7.98 -7.70
CA LEU A 175 16.69 7.81 -9.11
C LEU A 175 16.48 6.34 -9.52
N ASN A 176 15.67 6.10 -10.55
CA ASN A 176 15.63 4.81 -11.25
C ASN A 176 16.18 5.00 -12.66
N ALA A 177 17.52 4.98 -12.77
CA ALA A 177 18.24 5.23 -14.02
C ALA A 177 17.94 4.22 -15.13
N ARG A 178 17.50 3.00 -14.75
CA ARG A 178 17.21 1.91 -15.69
C ARG A 178 15.71 1.79 -16.02
N GLY A 179 14.83 2.43 -15.28
CA GLY A 179 13.38 2.28 -15.41
C GLY A 179 12.90 0.84 -15.15
N LEU A 180 13.58 0.08 -14.31
CA LEU A 180 13.24 -1.31 -14.01
C LEU A 180 12.37 -1.41 -12.77
N SER A 181 11.36 -2.27 -12.84
CA SER A 181 10.61 -2.67 -11.65
C SER A 181 11.43 -3.59 -10.75
N THR A 182 11.12 -3.63 -9.46
CA THR A 182 11.72 -4.56 -8.50
C THR A 182 11.64 -6.01 -8.97
N LYS A 183 10.50 -6.42 -9.51
CA LYS A 183 10.30 -7.75 -10.09
C LYS A 183 11.24 -8.05 -11.27
N SER A 184 11.51 -7.06 -12.11
CA SER A 184 12.45 -7.20 -13.23
C SER A 184 13.87 -7.40 -12.73
N VAL A 185 14.29 -6.65 -11.71
CA VAL A 185 15.61 -6.81 -11.06
C VAL A 185 15.73 -8.19 -10.42
N LEU A 186 14.72 -8.64 -9.68
CA LEU A 186 14.70 -9.99 -9.09
C LEU A 186 14.82 -11.09 -10.17
N ALA A 187 14.12 -10.94 -11.29
CA ALA A 187 14.21 -11.89 -12.39
C ALA A 187 15.62 -11.92 -13.01
N GLU A 188 16.29 -10.78 -13.15
CA GLU A 188 17.70 -10.72 -13.59
C GLU A 188 18.64 -11.44 -12.61
N LEU A 189 18.49 -11.20 -11.31
CA LEU A 189 19.30 -11.84 -10.27
C LEU A 189 19.13 -13.37 -10.26
N MET A 190 17.89 -13.86 -10.32
CA MET A 190 17.59 -15.29 -10.39
C MET A 190 18.07 -15.92 -11.70
N GLY A 191 17.97 -15.21 -12.82
CA GLY A 191 18.47 -15.67 -14.12
C GLY A 191 20.00 -15.79 -14.17
N ARG A 192 20.74 -14.90 -13.48
CA ARG A 192 22.20 -14.99 -13.32
C ARG A 192 22.60 -16.19 -12.47
N SER A 193 21.95 -16.40 -11.33
CA SER A 193 22.19 -17.54 -10.44
C SER A 193 21.98 -18.90 -11.14
N GLN A 194 21.00 -19.00 -12.05
CA GLN A 194 20.79 -20.24 -12.84
C GLN A 194 21.82 -20.46 -13.93
N LYS A 195 22.45 -19.41 -14.46
CA LYS A 195 23.56 -19.56 -15.43
C LYS A 195 24.85 -20.01 -14.78
N GLU A 196 25.10 -19.62 -13.54
CA GLU A 196 26.28 -20.02 -12.76
C GLU A 196 26.20 -21.45 -12.20
N MET A 197 24.96 -21.96 -12.00
CA MET A 197 24.71 -23.33 -11.53
C MET A 197 24.30 -24.28 -12.66
N ARG A 198 24.99 -24.38 -13.75
CA ARG A 198 24.74 -25.46 -14.72
C ARG A 198 25.45 -26.77 -14.31
N PRO A 199 24.77 -27.69 -13.63
CA PRO A 199 25.18 -29.10 -13.69
C PRO A 199 24.72 -29.67 -15.04
N THR A 200 25.62 -30.43 -15.68
CA THR A 200 25.43 -31.16 -16.94
C THR A 200 24.49 -32.36 -16.76
N MET A 201 23.28 -32.19 -16.26
CA MET A 201 22.29 -33.28 -16.24
C MET A 201 20.94 -32.79 -16.80
N PRO A 202 20.26 -33.59 -17.63
CA PRO A 202 18.94 -33.21 -18.16
C PRO A 202 17.91 -33.21 -17.02
N VAL A 203 17.43 -32.05 -16.67
CA VAL A 203 16.37 -31.91 -15.68
C VAL A 203 15.01 -32.05 -16.36
N GLU A 204 14.24 -33.05 -15.93
CA GLU A 204 12.85 -33.29 -16.31
C GLU A 204 12.01 -32.03 -16.06
N LYS A 205 11.24 -31.59 -17.06
CA LYS A 205 10.43 -30.36 -16.99
C LYS A 205 9.30 -30.53 -15.98
N VAL A 206 9.51 -30.05 -14.76
CA VAL A 206 8.41 -29.89 -13.79
C VAL A 206 7.52 -28.72 -14.24
N LYS A 207 6.24 -28.99 -14.51
CA LYS A 207 5.24 -27.95 -14.77
C LYS A 207 5.06 -27.11 -13.49
N ARG A 208 5.64 -25.93 -13.46
CA ARG A 208 5.39 -24.96 -12.38
C ARG A 208 4.03 -24.29 -12.64
N HIS A 209 3.10 -24.40 -11.71
CA HIS A 209 1.92 -23.56 -11.69
C HIS A 209 2.39 -22.11 -11.50
N LYS A 210 1.85 -21.20 -12.32
CA LYS A 210 2.06 -19.76 -12.13
C LYS A 210 1.33 -19.35 -10.84
N LEU A 211 2.09 -19.18 -9.76
CA LEU A 211 1.60 -18.46 -8.58
C LEU A 211 1.43 -16.98 -8.98
N TYR A 212 0.25 -16.45 -8.79
CA TYR A 212 0.01 -15.02 -8.95
C TYR A 212 0.75 -14.27 -7.85
N ILE A 213 1.53 -13.24 -8.24
CA ILE A 213 2.56 -12.58 -7.42
C ILE A 213 1.98 -11.85 -6.20
N TRP A 214 0.70 -11.53 -6.21
CA TRP A 214 0.01 -10.83 -5.13
C TRP A 214 -0.59 -11.76 -4.05
N GLU A 215 -0.65 -13.07 -4.27
CA GLU A 215 -1.05 -14.03 -3.21
C GLU A 215 -0.17 -13.95 -1.95
N PRO A 216 1.18 -13.84 -2.04
CA PRO A 216 2.02 -13.65 -0.85
C PRO A 216 1.85 -12.28 -0.18
N LEU A 217 1.58 -11.20 -0.95
CA LEU A 217 1.38 -9.86 -0.41
C LEU A 217 0.09 -9.76 0.40
N ILE A 218 -0.97 -10.44 -0.05
CA ILE A 218 -2.24 -10.50 0.68
C ILE A 218 -2.15 -11.41 1.91
N ALA A 219 -1.42 -12.52 1.85
CA ALA A 219 -1.19 -13.37 3.01
C ALA A 219 -0.43 -12.63 4.12
N LEU A 220 0.47 -11.70 3.77
CA LEU A 220 1.18 -10.83 4.72
C LEU A 220 0.30 -9.75 5.35
N SER A 221 -0.82 -9.39 4.72
CA SER A 221 -1.74 -8.36 5.24
C SER A 221 -2.82 -8.89 6.19
N VAL A 222 -2.96 -10.21 6.31
CA VAL A 222 -4.03 -10.89 7.09
C VAL A 222 -3.51 -11.56 8.38
N VAL A 223 -2.21 -11.45 8.67
CA VAL A 223 -1.61 -12.00 9.93
C VAL A 223 -1.44 -10.91 11.00
#